data_35bdf071a4479ab89cececeeaa9a47ef
#
_entry.id   35bdf071a4479ab89cececeeaa9a47ef
#
_cell.length_a   1.000
_cell.length_b   1.000
_cell.length_c   1.000
_cell.angle_alpha   90.00
_cell.angle_beta   90.00
_cell.angle_gamma   90.00
#
_symmetry.space_group_name_H-M   'P 1'
#
loop_
_entity.id
_entity.type
_entity.pdbx_description
1 polymer ?
#
loop_
_entity_poly.entity_id
_entity_poly.type
_entity_poly.pdbx_seq_one_letter_code
_entity_poly.pdbx_strand_id
1 'polypeptide(L)'
;MQSIIDNAWVGSSGEFFAAAVLQRHFKTIAFATSTSPFDLICESYAGRFYKCQVKATKSPCNINGSTYFQWSTARGRHVMYRERDVDFFALVAINERLIYFVLPEKITSSMFRVRVDKLNDIAEAESLSRVMETVSE
;
A
#
# COMPACT_ATOMS: atom_id res chain seq x y z
N MET A 1 -20.81 -3.75 -18.30
CA MET A 1 -20.82 -4.42 -16.97
C MET A 1 -19.41 -4.84 -16.59
N GLN A 2 -19.03 -4.52 -15.38
CA GLN A 2 -17.72 -4.89 -14.92
C GLN A 2 -17.76 -6.23 -14.21
N SER A 3 -16.97 -7.18 -14.66
CA SER A 3 -16.90 -8.51 -14.09
C SER A 3 -15.77 -8.60 -13.06
N ILE A 4 -15.72 -9.72 -12.32
CA ILE A 4 -14.61 -9.99 -11.40
C ILE A 4 -13.27 -10.02 -12.16
N ILE A 5 -13.28 -10.55 -13.38
CA ILE A 5 -12.09 -10.61 -14.24
C ILE A 5 -11.60 -9.21 -14.57
N ASP A 6 -12.52 -8.27 -14.87
CA ASP A 6 -12.17 -6.90 -15.21
C ASP A 6 -11.54 -6.14 -14.04
N ASN A 7 -11.80 -6.57 -12.79
CA ASN A 7 -11.24 -5.94 -11.60
C ASN A 7 -9.96 -6.61 -11.10
N ALA A 8 -9.66 -7.82 -11.56
CA ALA A 8 -8.51 -8.57 -11.08
C ALA A 8 -7.18 -7.85 -11.36
N TRP A 9 -7.11 -7.09 -12.46
CA TRP A 9 -5.90 -6.36 -12.83
C TRP A 9 -5.53 -5.27 -11.82
N VAL A 10 -6.49 -4.76 -11.05
CA VAL A 10 -6.25 -3.65 -10.11
C VAL A 10 -5.23 -4.07 -9.05
N GLY A 11 -5.41 -5.25 -8.45
CA GLY A 11 -4.47 -5.77 -7.46
C GLY A 11 -3.09 -5.99 -8.02
N SER A 12 -2.99 -6.71 -9.14
CA SER A 12 -1.70 -7.00 -9.79
C SER A 12 -1.00 -5.75 -10.25
N SER A 13 -1.72 -4.82 -10.90
CA SER A 13 -1.15 -3.55 -11.34
C SER A 13 -0.67 -2.71 -10.18
N GLY A 14 -1.41 -2.74 -9.06
CA GLY A 14 -1.01 -2.05 -7.84
C GLY A 14 0.32 -2.57 -7.31
N GLU A 15 0.51 -3.88 -7.29
CA GLU A 15 1.77 -4.49 -6.84
C GLU A 15 2.94 -4.10 -7.75
N PHE A 16 2.77 -4.17 -9.07
CA PHE A 16 3.81 -3.76 -10.00
C PHE A 16 4.12 -2.27 -9.89
N PHE A 17 3.10 -1.44 -9.74
CA PHE A 17 3.30 -0.01 -9.57
C PHE A 17 4.06 0.31 -8.27
N ALA A 18 3.65 -0.30 -7.16
CA ALA A 18 4.33 -0.12 -5.88
C ALA A 18 5.78 -0.59 -5.96
N ALA A 19 6.03 -1.74 -6.60
CA ALA A 19 7.38 -2.25 -6.78
C ALA A 19 8.25 -1.27 -7.58
N ALA A 20 7.71 -0.68 -8.64
CA ALA A 20 8.45 0.29 -9.45
C ALA A 20 8.81 1.55 -8.66
N VAL A 21 7.88 2.06 -7.85
CA VAL A 21 8.14 3.23 -7.00
C VAL A 21 9.17 2.89 -5.93
N LEU A 22 9.00 1.77 -5.25
CA LEU A 22 9.90 1.35 -4.16
C LEU A 22 11.32 1.03 -4.67
N GLN A 23 11.45 0.57 -5.91
CA GLN A 23 12.76 0.28 -6.50
C GLN A 23 13.67 1.52 -6.54
N ARG A 24 13.09 2.71 -6.55
CA ARG A 24 13.85 3.96 -6.51
C ARG A 24 14.52 4.20 -5.15
N HIS A 25 14.02 3.57 -4.10
CA HIS A 25 14.44 3.81 -2.72
C HIS A 25 15.15 2.61 -2.09
N PHE A 26 15.05 1.45 -2.70
CA PHE A 26 15.61 0.21 -2.17
C PHE A 26 16.55 -0.43 -3.19
N LYS A 27 17.51 -1.18 -2.68
CA LYS A 27 18.46 -1.91 -3.50
C LYS A 27 17.77 -3.00 -4.33
N THR A 28 16.87 -3.75 -3.71
CA THR A 28 16.19 -4.87 -4.34
C THR A 28 14.73 -4.90 -3.93
N ILE A 29 13.85 -5.14 -4.89
CA ILE A 29 12.43 -5.42 -4.64
C ILE A 29 12.15 -6.82 -5.19
N ALA A 30 11.58 -7.68 -4.35
CA ALA A 30 11.18 -9.02 -4.76
C ALA A 30 9.70 -9.24 -4.43
N PHE A 31 9.04 -10.04 -5.24
CA PHE A 31 7.64 -10.41 -5.02
C PHE A 31 7.59 -11.65 -4.12
N ALA A 32 6.71 -11.62 -3.13
CA ALA A 32 6.49 -12.76 -2.24
C ALA A 32 5.51 -13.76 -2.87
N THR A 33 5.45 -14.94 -2.31
CA THR A 33 4.51 -15.97 -2.75
C THR A 33 3.09 -15.63 -2.29
N SER A 34 2.10 -16.23 -2.93
CA SER A 34 0.68 -15.98 -2.63
C SER A 34 0.26 -16.42 -1.23
N THR A 35 1.06 -17.22 -0.55
CA THR A 35 0.76 -17.69 0.81
C THR A 35 1.28 -16.74 1.90
N SER A 36 2.11 -15.78 1.52
CA SER A 36 2.65 -14.80 2.47
C SER A 36 1.63 -13.72 2.81
N PRO A 37 1.66 -13.17 4.04
CA PRO A 37 0.77 -12.05 4.39
C PRO A 37 1.24 -10.70 3.83
N PHE A 38 2.33 -10.69 3.08
CA PHE A 38 2.88 -9.50 2.44
C PHE A 38 3.15 -9.80 0.96
N ASP A 39 3.20 -8.75 0.15
CA ASP A 39 3.34 -8.87 -1.31
C ASP A 39 4.76 -8.65 -1.80
N LEU A 40 5.51 -7.79 -1.13
CA LEU A 40 6.84 -7.39 -1.57
C LEU A 40 7.84 -7.50 -0.43
N ILE A 41 9.08 -7.84 -0.78
CA ILE A 41 10.22 -7.76 0.11
C ILE A 41 11.13 -6.66 -0.43
N CYS A 42 11.47 -5.71 0.44
CA CYS A 42 12.31 -4.57 0.08
C CYS A 42 13.64 -4.68 0.82
N GLU A 43 14.72 -4.79 0.08
CA GLU A 43 16.07 -4.81 0.65
C GLU A 43 16.67 -3.42 0.59
N SER A 44 17.06 -2.88 1.75
CA SER A 44 17.73 -1.58 1.80
C SER A 44 19.20 -1.70 1.39
N TYR A 45 19.83 -0.57 1.09
CA TYR A 45 21.27 -0.54 0.77
C TYR A 45 22.12 -0.95 1.96
N ALA A 46 21.59 -0.88 3.17
CA ALA A 46 22.24 -1.38 4.38
C ALA A 46 22.07 -2.89 4.59
N GLY A 47 21.36 -3.58 3.70
CA GLY A 47 21.16 -5.02 3.75
C GLY A 47 20.02 -5.48 4.65
N ARG A 48 19.14 -4.58 5.05
CA ARG A 48 17.95 -4.92 5.84
C ARG A 48 16.78 -5.23 4.93
N PHE A 49 15.91 -6.15 5.36
CA PHE A 49 14.74 -6.59 4.60
C PHE A 49 13.48 -6.13 5.29
N TYR A 50 12.55 -5.57 4.50
CA TYR A 50 11.26 -5.08 4.99
C TYR A 50 10.14 -5.73 4.20
N LYS A 51 9.06 -6.06 4.89
CA LYS A 51 7.87 -6.69 4.30
C LYS A 51 6.84 -5.61 4.02
N CYS A 52 6.40 -5.54 2.77
CA CYS A 52 5.41 -4.55 2.34
C CYS A 52 4.16 -5.25 1.83
N GLN A 53 3.00 -4.85 2.33
CA GLN A 53 1.70 -5.27 1.79
C GLN A 53 1.16 -4.17 0.90
N VAL A 54 0.74 -4.54 -0.29
CA VAL A 54 0.16 -3.60 -1.25
C VAL A 54 -1.35 -3.75 -1.25
N LYS A 55 -2.06 -2.65 -1.17
CA LYS A 55 -3.50 -2.58 -1.38
C LYS A 55 -3.76 -1.54 -2.45
N ALA A 56 -4.67 -1.83 -3.37
CA ALA A 56 -4.95 -0.94 -4.49
C ALA A 56 -6.43 -0.60 -4.55
N THR A 57 -6.72 0.62 -4.97
CA THR A 57 -8.08 1.06 -5.29
C THR A 57 -8.07 1.68 -6.68
N LYS A 58 -9.15 1.48 -7.42
CA LYS A 58 -9.25 1.94 -8.79
C LYS A 58 -9.61 3.42 -8.87
N SER A 59 -10.60 3.83 -8.08
CA SER A 59 -11.20 5.16 -8.16
C SER A 59 -11.56 5.65 -6.77
N PRO A 60 -11.56 6.98 -6.56
CA PRO A 60 -12.05 7.52 -5.30
C PRO A 60 -13.55 7.34 -5.14
N CYS A 61 -14.03 7.44 -3.92
CA CYS A 61 -15.44 7.37 -3.60
C CYS A 61 -15.89 8.64 -2.85
N ASN A 62 -17.16 8.97 -2.99
CA ASN A 62 -17.77 10.10 -2.28
C ASN A 62 -18.44 9.61 -1.00
N ILE A 63 -18.11 10.24 0.12
CA ILE A 63 -18.67 9.92 1.42
C ILE A 63 -19.08 11.23 2.08
N ASN A 64 -20.39 11.41 2.29
CA ASN A 64 -20.95 12.59 2.93
C ASN A 64 -20.45 13.91 2.33
N GLY A 65 -20.37 13.98 0.99
CA GLY A 65 -19.99 15.19 0.27
C GLY A 65 -18.50 15.40 0.09
N SER A 66 -17.65 14.54 0.67
CA SER A 66 -16.19 14.59 0.48
C SER A 66 -15.72 13.38 -0.31
N THR A 67 -14.67 13.57 -1.08
CA THR A 67 -14.12 12.51 -1.93
C THR A 67 -12.85 11.94 -1.31
N TYR A 68 -12.81 10.62 -1.20
CA TYR A 68 -11.72 9.88 -0.56
C TYR A 68 -11.21 8.76 -1.45
N PHE A 69 -9.92 8.48 -1.35
CA PHE A 69 -9.40 7.17 -1.70
C PHE A 69 -9.67 6.24 -0.52
N GLN A 70 -10.16 5.06 -0.80
CA GLN A 70 -10.51 4.09 0.22
C GLN A 70 -9.95 2.72 -0.13
N TRP A 71 -9.24 2.13 0.82
CA TRP A 71 -8.65 0.79 0.66
C TRP A 71 -9.19 -0.15 1.72
N SER A 72 -9.43 -1.40 1.29
CA SER A 72 -9.67 -2.48 2.23
C SER A 72 -8.31 -2.91 2.81
N THR A 73 -8.16 -2.80 4.11
CA THR A 73 -6.88 -3.05 4.77
C THR A 73 -6.89 -4.31 5.64
N ALA A 74 -7.95 -5.10 5.56
CA ALA A 74 -8.01 -6.40 6.23
C ALA A 74 -7.25 -7.45 5.42
N ARG A 75 -6.63 -8.40 6.10
CA ARG A 75 -5.93 -9.53 5.50
C ARG A 75 -6.90 -10.49 4.83
N GLY A 76 -8.08 -10.60 5.39
CA GLY A 76 -9.19 -11.40 4.88
C GLY A 76 -10.45 -10.84 5.51
N ARG A 77 -11.57 -11.58 5.41
CA ARG A 77 -12.83 -11.10 5.96
C ARG A 77 -12.73 -10.92 7.48
N HIS A 78 -12.72 -9.66 7.93
CA HIS A 78 -12.61 -9.26 9.34
C HIS A 78 -11.30 -9.67 10.03
N VAL A 79 -10.26 -10.04 9.26
CA VAL A 79 -8.96 -10.39 9.80
C VAL A 79 -7.99 -9.25 9.52
N MET A 80 -7.45 -8.66 10.58
CA MET A 80 -6.49 -7.56 10.46
C MET A 80 -5.06 -8.08 10.39
N TYR A 81 -4.19 -7.32 9.72
CA TYR A 81 -2.76 -7.59 9.72
C TYR A 81 -2.18 -7.30 11.11
N ARG A 82 -1.23 -8.12 11.53
CA ARG A 82 -0.45 -7.87 12.74
C ARG A 82 0.83 -7.14 12.37
N GLU A 83 1.40 -6.41 13.31
CA GLU A 83 2.66 -5.69 13.09
C GLU A 83 3.77 -6.62 12.60
N ARG A 84 3.82 -7.88 13.08
CA ARG A 84 4.81 -8.86 12.67
C ARG A 84 4.59 -9.42 11.25
N ASP A 85 3.40 -9.25 10.69
CA ASP A 85 3.07 -9.76 9.35
C ASP A 85 3.64 -8.87 8.27
N VAL A 86 3.67 -7.57 8.50
CA VAL A 86 4.15 -6.58 7.53
C VAL A 86 4.85 -5.45 8.29
N ASP A 87 5.84 -4.85 7.64
CA ASP A 87 6.51 -3.68 8.19
C ASP A 87 5.77 -2.40 7.79
N PHE A 88 5.21 -2.35 6.59
CA PHE A 88 4.41 -1.21 6.16
C PHE A 88 3.49 -1.59 5.00
N PHE A 89 2.52 -0.71 4.77
CA PHE A 89 1.57 -0.81 3.65
C PHE A 89 1.90 0.21 2.58
N ALA A 90 1.70 -0.19 1.32
CA ALA A 90 1.68 0.72 0.18
C ALA A 90 0.24 0.74 -0.34
N LEU A 91 -0.44 1.86 -0.18
CA LEU A 91 -1.83 2.04 -0.57
C LEU A 91 -1.86 2.77 -1.91
N VAL A 92 -2.20 2.05 -2.97
CA VAL A 92 -2.09 2.52 -4.35
C VAL A 92 -3.43 3.01 -4.87
N ALA A 93 -3.46 4.24 -5.38
CA ALA A 93 -4.55 4.79 -6.17
C ALA A 93 -4.16 4.62 -7.63
N ILE A 94 -4.67 3.56 -8.28
CA ILE A 94 -4.10 3.09 -9.54
C ILE A 94 -4.34 4.03 -10.71
N ASN A 95 -5.53 4.61 -10.83
CA ASN A 95 -5.83 5.52 -11.93
C ASN A 95 -5.05 6.83 -11.82
N GLU A 96 -4.83 7.30 -10.60
CA GLU A 96 -4.08 8.53 -10.31
C GLU A 96 -2.58 8.30 -10.27
N ARG A 97 -2.14 7.05 -10.16
CA ARG A 97 -0.73 6.66 -10.05
C ARG A 97 -0.07 7.31 -8.82
N LEU A 98 -0.74 7.21 -7.70
CA LEU A 98 -0.27 7.75 -6.42
C LEU A 98 -0.23 6.65 -5.38
N ILE A 99 0.64 6.79 -4.40
CA ILE A 99 0.78 5.84 -3.29
C ILE A 99 0.83 6.61 -1.97
N TYR A 100 0.15 6.05 -0.97
CA TYR A 100 0.29 6.50 0.41
C TYR A 100 0.88 5.37 1.23
N PHE A 101 2.01 5.61 1.89
CA PHE A 101 2.68 4.61 2.73
C PHE A 101 2.25 4.79 4.18
N VAL A 102 1.95 3.68 4.85
CA VAL A 102 1.43 3.74 6.23
C VAL A 102 1.91 2.55 7.04
N LEU A 103 2.17 2.80 8.32
CA LEU A 103 2.53 1.75 9.27
C LEU A 103 1.30 0.94 9.67
N PRO A 104 1.46 -0.37 9.96
CA PRO A 104 0.32 -1.20 10.40
C PRO A 104 -0.39 -0.65 11.62
N GLU A 105 0.33 -0.04 12.54
CA GLU A 105 -0.23 0.53 13.77
C GLU A 105 -1.19 1.70 13.53
N LYS A 106 -1.11 2.33 12.35
CA LYS A 106 -2.02 3.42 11.97
C LYS A 106 -3.32 2.89 11.37
N ILE A 107 -3.38 1.62 11.06
CA ILE A 107 -4.58 0.98 10.49
C ILE A 107 -5.39 0.39 11.63
N THR A 108 -6.46 1.09 12.01
CA THR A 108 -7.28 0.75 13.18
C THR A 108 -8.61 0.09 12.83
N SER A 109 -8.90 -0.06 11.53
CA SER A 109 -10.11 -0.72 11.07
C SER A 109 -9.84 -1.45 9.75
N SER A 110 -10.85 -2.13 9.22
CA SER A 110 -10.73 -2.86 7.95
C SER A 110 -10.69 -1.95 6.71
N MET A 111 -10.88 -0.65 6.89
CA MET A 111 -10.83 0.34 5.81
C MET A 111 -9.92 1.49 6.19
N PHE A 112 -9.15 1.98 5.23
CA PHE A 112 -8.31 3.16 5.40
C PHE A 112 -8.67 4.18 4.32
N ARG A 113 -8.79 5.45 4.70
CA ARG A 113 -9.21 6.52 3.80
C ARG A 113 -8.23 7.68 3.83
N VAL A 114 -7.99 8.25 2.65
CA VAL A 114 -7.24 9.50 2.49
C VAL A 114 -8.05 10.41 1.59
N ARG A 115 -8.28 11.64 2.01
CA ARG A 115 -8.97 12.61 1.16
C ARG A 115 -8.18 12.83 -0.12
N VAL A 116 -8.88 12.94 -1.24
CA VAL A 116 -8.24 13.09 -2.56
C VAL A 116 -7.28 14.29 -2.59
N ASP A 117 -7.65 15.40 -1.93
CA ASP A 117 -6.81 16.60 -1.88
C ASP A 117 -5.58 16.46 -0.98
N LYS A 118 -5.45 15.36 -0.24
CA LYS A 118 -4.31 15.09 0.64
C LYS A 118 -3.31 14.09 0.06
N LEU A 119 -3.59 13.51 -1.10
CA LEU A 119 -2.69 12.56 -1.74
C LEU A 119 -2.15 13.15 -3.04
N ASN A 120 -0.84 13.31 -3.09
CA ASN A 120 -0.08 13.85 -4.23
C ASN A 120 1.36 13.35 -4.12
N ASP A 121 2.23 13.76 -5.03
CA ASP A 121 3.63 13.33 -5.03
C ASP A 121 4.37 13.71 -3.74
N ILE A 122 4.05 14.87 -3.17
CA ILE A 122 4.67 15.32 -1.92
C ILE A 122 4.23 14.42 -0.76
N ALA A 123 2.94 14.14 -0.66
CA ALA A 123 2.40 13.26 0.39
C ALA A 123 2.96 11.85 0.25
N GLU A 124 3.14 11.35 -0.97
CA GLU A 124 3.78 10.06 -1.22
C GLU A 124 5.19 10.02 -0.63
N ALA A 125 6.03 10.99 -0.96
CA ALA A 125 7.40 11.05 -0.48
C ALA A 125 7.46 11.21 1.05
N GLU A 126 6.65 12.09 1.61
CA GLU A 126 6.60 12.32 3.06
C GLU A 126 6.13 11.10 3.83
N SER A 127 5.11 10.38 3.30
CA SER A 127 4.60 9.18 3.97
C SER A 127 5.66 8.06 3.97
N LEU A 128 6.41 7.91 2.89
CA LEU A 128 7.50 6.93 2.85
C LEU A 128 8.59 7.28 3.86
N SER A 129 8.98 8.55 3.93
CA SER A 129 9.99 9.01 4.90
C SER A 129 9.55 8.70 6.34
N ARG A 130 8.31 8.99 6.69
CA ARG A 130 7.78 8.71 8.03
C ARG A 130 7.83 7.22 8.36
N VAL A 131 7.43 6.37 7.41
CA VAL A 131 7.47 4.92 7.58
C VAL A 131 8.91 4.47 7.80
N MET A 132 9.83 4.90 6.95
CA MET A 132 11.22 4.44 7.01
C MET A 132 11.94 4.90 8.27
N GLU A 133 11.63 6.08 8.78
CA GLU A 133 12.16 6.54 10.07
C GLU A 133 11.80 5.57 11.20
N THR A 134 10.61 5.00 11.17
CA THR A 134 10.14 4.08 12.21
C THR A 134 10.72 2.68 12.02
N VAL A 135 10.61 2.12 10.81
CA VAL A 135 11.00 0.71 10.59
C VAL A 135 12.50 0.49 10.55
N SER A 136 13.29 1.52 10.30
CA SER A 136 14.74 1.41 10.24
C SER A 136 15.43 1.63 11.60
N GLU A 137 14.69 1.89 12.64
CA GLU A 137 15.21 2.01 14.00
C GLU A 137 15.70 0.69 14.58
#